data_d6b7628dee09107fb85ccb17dacbb233
#
_entry.id   d6b7628dee09107fb85ccb17dacbb233
#
_cell.length_a   1.000
_cell.length_b   1.000
_cell.length_c   1.000
_cell.angle_alpha   90.00
_cell.angle_beta   90.00
_cell.angle_gamma   90.00
#
_symmetry.space_group_name_H-M   'P 1'
#
loop_
_entity.id
_entity.type
_entity.pdbx_description
1 polymer ?
#
loop_
_entity_poly.entity_id
_entity_poly.type
_entity_poly.pdbx_seq_one_letter_code
_entity_poly.pdbx_strand_id
1 'polypeptide(L)'
;MQPTPAMMQAATAAVDLALPMLHPADAVLREFFSTNRALGQRDRAFIAETVFSVLRHKRLLEQLVAEPTPRKLVCAALIKVQGFGLGQIETFLKSSDRDWTLALRTADIEALPAAVRLSLPDWLYERLVAETSEQEATAFGRAMLKTAPLDLRVNTLTADRGQVLRDLRASGFDAAPTRFSPVGIRV
;
A
#
# COMPACT_ATOMS: atom_id res chain seq x y z
N MET A 1 12.82 9.21 0.48
CA MET A 1 12.98 9.44 -0.98
C MET A 1 11.97 10.49 -1.39
N GLN A 2 12.35 11.46 -2.23
CA GLN A 2 11.41 12.45 -2.77
C GLN A 2 10.90 11.96 -4.13
N PRO A 3 9.58 11.79 -4.34
CA PRO A 3 9.05 11.34 -5.61
C PRO A 3 9.19 12.43 -6.68
N THR A 4 9.55 12.05 -7.89
CA THR A 4 9.59 12.97 -9.03
C THR A 4 8.19 13.18 -9.62
N PRO A 5 7.93 14.29 -10.35
CA PRO A 5 6.65 14.48 -11.04
C PRO A 5 6.30 13.32 -11.98
N ALA A 6 7.30 12.75 -12.68
CA ALA A 6 7.12 11.60 -13.56
C ALA A 6 6.66 10.34 -12.77
N MET A 7 7.27 10.07 -11.63
CA MET A 7 6.85 8.96 -10.75
C MET A 7 5.42 9.16 -10.26
N MET A 8 5.04 10.38 -9.88
CA MET A 8 3.68 10.71 -9.43
C MET A 8 2.64 10.56 -10.54
N GLN A 9 2.98 10.97 -11.77
CA GLN A 9 2.12 10.77 -12.93
C GLN A 9 1.94 9.29 -13.26
N ALA A 10 3.03 8.53 -13.26
CA ALA A 10 2.99 7.08 -13.50
C ALA A 10 2.20 6.34 -12.40
N ALA A 11 2.37 6.71 -11.13
CA ALA A 11 1.57 6.16 -10.02
C ALA A 11 0.08 6.49 -10.19
N THR A 12 -0.25 7.71 -10.62
CA THR A 12 -1.64 8.10 -10.89
C THR A 12 -2.26 7.26 -12.01
N ALA A 13 -1.53 7.06 -13.12
CA ALA A 13 -2.00 6.22 -14.22
C ALA A 13 -2.17 4.75 -13.81
N ALA A 14 -1.23 4.21 -13.02
CA ALA A 14 -1.34 2.85 -12.52
C ALA A 14 -2.51 2.68 -11.53
N VAL A 15 -2.77 3.66 -10.66
CA VAL A 15 -3.94 3.69 -9.77
C VAL A 15 -5.23 3.74 -10.56
N ASP A 16 -5.32 4.57 -11.60
CA ASP A 16 -6.50 4.68 -12.47
C ASP A 16 -6.88 3.33 -13.09
N LEU A 17 -5.88 2.58 -13.57
CA LEU A 17 -6.07 1.22 -14.11
C LEU A 17 -6.47 0.19 -13.04
N ALA A 18 -6.00 0.35 -11.80
CA ALA A 18 -6.25 -0.62 -10.73
C ALA A 18 -7.55 -0.37 -9.95
N LEU A 19 -8.05 0.87 -9.90
CA LEU A 19 -9.24 1.26 -9.12
C LEU A 19 -10.53 0.50 -9.47
N PRO A 20 -10.80 0.13 -10.74
CA PRO A 20 -11.99 -0.65 -11.08
C PRO A 20 -11.99 -2.06 -10.49
N MET A 21 -10.84 -2.57 -10.02
CA MET A 21 -10.66 -3.92 -9.41
C MET A 21 -11.18 -5.07 -10.30
N LEU A 22 -11.15 -4.91 -11.63
CA LEU A 22 -11.56 -5.93 -12.59
C LEU A 22 -10.54 -7.06 -12.70
N HIS A 23 -9.28 -6.77 -12.38
CA HIS A 23 -8.18 -7.72 -12.36
C HIS A 23 -7.35 -7.56 -11.07
N PRO A 24 -6.63 -8.62 -10.63
CA PRO A 24 -5.71 -8.53 -9.50
C PRO A 24 -4.68 -7.41 -9.72
N ALA A 25 -4.40 -6.62 -8.68
CA ALA A 25 -3.53 -5.45 -8.79
C ALA A 25 -2.10 -5.78 -9.27
N ASP A 26 -1.58 -6.97 -8.91
CA ASP A 26 -0.28 -7.44 -9.38
C ASP A 26 -0.27 -7.74 -10.89
N ALA A 27 -1.37 -8.22 -11.45
CA ALA A 27 -1.52 -8.42 -12.89
C ALA A 27 -1.56 -7.07 -13.63
N VAL A 28 -2.36 -6.11 -13.11
CA VAL A 28 -2.41 -4.74 -13.65
C VAL A 28 -1.03 -4.10 -13.63
N LEU A 29 -0.31 -4.19 -12.51
CA LEU A 29 1.04 -3.63 -12.39
C LEU A 29 2.05 -4.31 -13.31
N ARG A 30 1.96 -5.62 -13.48
CA ARG A 30 2.84 -6.36 -14.42
C ARG A 30 2.65 -5.87 -15.85
N GLU A 31 1.41 -5.71 -16.30
CA GLU A 31 1.10 -5.17 -17.61
C GLU A 31 1.54 -3.72 -17.74
N PHE A 32 1.22 -2.87 -16.77
CA PHE A 32 1.67 -1.48 -16.73
C PHE A 32 3.18 -1.35 -16.85
N PHE A 33 3.96 -2.15 -16.11
CA PHE A 33 5.42 -2.11 -16.19
C PHE A 33 5.99 -2.72 -17.48
N SER A 34 5.27 -3.63 -18.13
CA SER A 34 5.68 -4.19 -19.42
C SER A 34 5.61 -3.15 -20.56
N THR A 35 4.64 -2.25 -20.46
CA THR A 35 4.43 -1.15 -21.43
C THR A 35 5.25 0.09 -21.09
N ASN A 36 5.65 0.27 -19.82
CA ASN A 36 6.45 1.41 -19.36
C ASN A 36 7.89 0.99 -19.00
N ARG A 37 8.63 0.48 -20.00
CA ARG A 37 9.96 -0.12 -19.79
C ARG A 37 11.03 0.87 -19.31
N ALA A 38 10.85 2.16 -19.54
CA ALA A 38 11.77 3.22 -19.10
C ALA A 38 11.78 3.42 -17.56
N LEU A 39 10.76 2.91 -16.84
CA LEU A 39 10.69 2.99 -15.39
C LEU A 39 11.77 2.10 -14.75
N GLY A 40 12.65 2.73 -13.96
CA GLY A 40 13.69 2.04 -13.20
C GLY A 40 13.11 1.25 -12.02
N GLN A 41 13.94 0.45 -11.37
CA GLN A 41 13.54 -0.38 -10.23
C GLN A 41 12.94 0.44 -9.08
N ARG A 42 13.53 1.61 -8.79
CA ARG A 42 13.02 2.52 -7.75
C ARG A 42 11.66 3.11 -8.08
N ASP A 43 11.45 3.48 -9.34
CA ASP A 43 10.17 4.01 -9.81
C ASP A 43 9.08 2.95 -9.69
N ARG A 44 9.38 1.73 -10.14
CA ARG A 44 8.46 0.58 -10.05
C ARG A 44 8.08 0.26 -8.60
N ALA A 45 9.04 0.29 -7.68
CA ALA A 45 8.79 0.06 -6.26
C ALA A 45 7.86 1.13 -5.68
N PHE A 46 8.13 2.41 -5.95
CA PHE A 46 7.28 3.53 -5.52
C PHE A 46 5.86 3.42 -6.09
N ILE A 47 5.72 3.15 -7.40
CA ILE A 47 4.42 3.03 -8.07
C ILE A 47 3.63 1.86 -7.47
N ALA A 48 4.25 0.70 -7.33
CA ALA A 48 3.60 -0.49 -6.76
C ALA A 48 3.13 -0.25 -5.32
N GLU A 49 3.99 0.30 -4.46
CA GLU A 49 3.64 0.62 -3.08
C GLU A 49 2.50 1.64 -3.02
N THR A 50 2.50 2.65 -3.90
CA THR A 50 1.43 3.65 -3.96
C THR A 50 0.11 3.03 -4.40
N VAL A 51 0.11 2.16 -5.43
CA VAL A 51 -1.11 1.44 -5.88
C VAL A 51 -1.67 0.58 -4.76
N PHE A 52 -0.84 -0.26 -4.13
CA PHE A 52 -1.31 -1.11 -3.03
C PHE A 52 -1.76 -0.31 -1.82
N SER A 53 -1.11 0.82 -1.53
CA SER A 53 -1.51 1.73 -0.45
C SER A 53 -2.89 2.33 -0.72
N VAL A 54 -3.14 2.82 -1.94
CA VAL A 54 -4.46 3.36 -2.33
C VAL A 54 -5.54 2.28 -2.25
N LEU A 55 -5.30 1.10 -2.81
CA LEU A 55 -6.31 0.02 -2.81
C LEU A 55 -6.62 -0.48 -1.40
N ARG A 56 -5.60 -0.65 -0.56
CA ARG A 56 -5.74 -1.12 0.82
C ARG A 56 -6.50 -0.12 1.71
N HIS A 57 -6.32 1.17 1.46
CA HIS A 57 -6.95 2.23 2.24
C HIS A 57 -8.06 2.95 1.47
N LYS A 58 -8.61 2.33 0.41
CA LYS A 58 -9.51 2.98 -0.55
C LYS A 58 -10.67 3.69 0.16
N ARG A 59 -11.41 3.00 1.01
CA ARG A 59 -12.57 3.54 1.69
C ARG A 59 -12.23 4.75 2.59
N LEU A 60 -11.14 4.65 3.33
CA LEU A 60 -10.65 5.77 4.15
C LEU A 60 -10.28 6.97 3.27
N LEU A 61 -9.53 6.74 2.20
CA LEU A 61 -9.06 7.81 1.32
C LEU A 61 -10.22 8.49 0.59
N GLU A 62 -11.22 7.73 0.13
CA GLU A 62 -12.44 8.26 -0.49
C GLU A 62 -13.27 9.10 0.49
N GLN A 63 -13.29 8.74 1.77
CA GLN A 63 -13.97 9.54 2.80
C GLN A 63 -13.24 10.86 3.12
N LEU A 64 -11.91 10.86 3.02
CA LEU A 64 -11.08 12.04 3.32
C LEU A 64 -11.00 13.04 2.16
N VAL A 65 -11.34 12.63 0.95
CA VAL A 65 -11.19 13.44 -0.26
C VAL A 65 -12.54 13.67 -0.94
N ALA A 66 -12.98 14.92 -0.95
CA ALA A 66 -14.14 15.29 -1.74
C ALA A 66 -13.85 15.06 -3.24
N GLU A 67 -14.80 14.43 -3.96
CA GLU A 67 -14.64 14.07 -5.38
C GLU A 67 -13.35 13.32 -5.66
N PRO A 68 -13.24 12.05 -5.22
CA PRO A 68 -12.02 11.27 -5.32
C PRO A 68 -11.67 10.97 -6.79
N THR A 69 -10.54 11.49 -7.23
CA THR A 69 -9.90 11.15 -8.51
C THR A 69 -8.65 10.34 -8.25
N PRO A 70 -8.13 9.54 -9.22
CA PRO A 70 -6.89 8.79 -9.04
C PRO A 70 -5.75 9.65 -8.51
N ARG A 71 -5.58 10.86 -9.04
CA ARG A 71 -4.57 11.83 -8.60
C ARG A 71 -4.76 12.25 -7.13
N LYS A 72 -5.99 12.58 -6.74
CA LYS A 72 -6.28 12.98 -5.35
C LYS A 72 -6.07 11.81 -4.39
N LEU A 73 -6.45 10.58 -4.78
CA LEU A 73 -6.23 9.37 -3.97
C LEU A 73 -4.74 9.06 -3.80
N VAL A 74 -3.92 9.22 -4.85
CA VAL A 74 -2.46 9.09 -4.75
C VAL A 74 -1.90 10.11 -3.74
N CYS A 75 -2.25 11.38 -3.87
CA CYS A 75 -1.80 12.41 -2.92
C CYS A 75 -2.25 12.10 -1.48
N ALA A 76 -3.50 11.68 -1.31
CA ALA A 76 -4.05 11.33 0.00
C ALA A 76 -3.33 10.13 0.62
N ALA A 77 -3.03 9.08 -0.16
CA ALA A 77 -2.27 7.92 0.29
C ALA A 77 -0.85 8.32 0.72
N LEU A 78 -0.17 9.15 -0.08
CA LEU A 78 1.17 9.63 0.26
C LEU A 78 1.18 10.44 1.56
N ILE A 79 0.24 11.36 1.74
CA ILE A 79 0.18 12.25 2.91
C ILE A 79 -0.27 11.48 4.16
N LYS A 80 -1.39 10.75 4.10
CA LYS A 80 -2.04 10.15 5.28
C LYS A 80 -1.53 8.76 5.64
N VAL A 81 -1.14 7.97 4.65
CA VAL A 81 -0.75 6.58 4.87
C VAL A 81 0.76 6.42 4.87
N GLN A 82 1.44 7.03 3.90
CA GLN A 82 2.90 6.88 3.76
C GLN A 82 3.70 7.98 4.46
N GLY A 83 3.03 9.00 5.03
CA GLY A 83 3.65 10.04 5.86
C GLY A 83 4.48 11.07 5.10
N PHE A 84 4.23 11.26 3.80
CA PHE A 84 4.92 12.31 3.04
C PHE A 84 4.47 13.71 3.48
N GLY A 85 5.43 14.59 3.69
CA GLY A 85 5.15 16.02 3.89
C GLY A 85 4.74 16.71 2.59
N LEU A 86 3.95 17.78 2.68
CA LEU A 86 3.47 18.52 1.50
C LEU A 86 4.63 19.03 0.62
N GLY A 87 5.74 19.49 1.20
CA GLY A 87 6.92 19.92 0.44
C GLY A 87 7.58 18.81 -0.38
N GLN A 88 7.39 17.54 -0.01
CA GLN A 88 7.94 16.41 -0.76
C GLN A 88 7.15 16.11 -2.04
N ILE A 89 5.91 16.54 -2.13
CA ILE A 89 5.01 16.34 -3.28
C ILE A 89 4.59 17.66 -3.92
N GLU A 90 5.17 18.79 -3.49
CA GLU A 90 4.79 20.13 -3.91
C GLU A 90 4.80 20.31 -5.44
N THR A 91 5.80 19.77 -6.11
CA THR A 91 5.93 19.83 -7.58
C THR A 91 4.80 19.15 -8.34
N PHE A 92 4.03 18.31 -7.67
CA PHE A 92 2.87 17.61 -8.22
C PHE A 92 1.54 18.29 -7.85
N LEU A 93 1.54 19.11 -6.79
CA LEU A 93 0.36 19.87 -6.37
C LEU A 93 0.15 21.10 -7.26
N LYS A 94 -1.11 21.39 -7.57
CA LYS A 94 -1.51 22.65 -8.21
C LYS A 94 -1.85 23.68 -7.15
N SER A 95 -1.86 24.95 -7.51
CA SER A 95 -2.30 26.02 -6.59
C SER A 95 -3.72 25.80 -6.05
N SER A 96 -4.60 25.22 -6.88
CA SER A 96 -5.97 24.82 -6.49
C SER A 96 -6.04 23.67 -5.50
N ASP A 97 -4.93 22.96 -5.26
CA ASP A 97 -4.92 21.80 -4.35
C ASP A 97 -4.63 22.20 -2.89
N ARG A 98 -4.26 23.46 -2.64
CA ARG A 98 -3.80 23.92 -1.33
C ARG A 98 -4.82 23.66 -0.22
N ASP A 99 -6.06 24.06 -0.44
CA ASP A 99 -7.10 24.01 0.59
C ASP A 99 -7.45 22.58 0.98
N TRP A 100 -7.70 21.72 -0.03
CA TRP A 100 -8.05 20.32 0.25
C TRP A 100 -6.86 19.51 0.80
N THR A 101 -5.62 19.80 0.41
CA THR A 101 -4.44 19.11 0.98
C THR A 101 -4.17 19.56 2.41
N LEU A 102 -4.45 20.81 2.75
CA LEU A 102 -4.38 21.29 4.13
C LEU A 102 -5.47 20.65 4.99
N ALA A 103 -6.72 20.62 4.51
CA ALA A 103 -7.83 19.94 5.17
C ALA A 103 -7.53 18.44 5.36
N LEU A 104 -7.01 17.78 4.33
CA LEU A 104 -6.58 16.39 4.41
C LEU A 104 -5.53 16.19 5.49
N ARG A 105 -4.50 17.03 5.56
CA ARG A 105 -3.43 16.92 6.56
C ARG A 105 -3.95 17.05 7.99
N THR A 106 -4.89 17.96 8.24
CA THR A 106 -5.47 18.23 9.57
C THR A 106 -6.64 17.30 9.91
N ALA A 107 -7.16 16.53 8.96
CA ALA A 107 -8.29 15.62 9.19
C ALA A 107 -7.99 14.64 10.33
N ASP A 108 -8.89 14.55 11.29
CA ASP A 108 -8.83 13.56 12.38
C ASP A 108 -9.40 12.23 11.90
N ILE A 109 -8.53 11.27 11.65
CA ILE A 109 -8.94 9.92 11.24
C ILE A 109 -9.64 9.19 12.37
N GLU A 110 -9.27 9.43 13.63
CA GLU A 110 -9.86 8.73 14.77
C GLU A 110 -11.32 9.14 15.02
N ALA A 111 -11.74 10.31 14.55
CA ALA A 111 -13.14 10.74 14.58
C ALA A 111 -14.04 10.01 13.56
N LEU A 112 -13.46 9.29 12.59
CA LEU A 112 -14.23 8.55 11.59
C LEU A 112 -14.75 7.22 12.15
N PRO A 113 -15.87 6.68 11.61
CA PRO A 113 -16.35 5.34 11.96
C PRO A 113 -15.26 4.27 11.81
N ALA A 114 -15.22 3.30 12.72
CA ALA A 114 -14.19 2.27 12.74
C ALA A 114 -14.09 1.49 11.40
N ALA A 115 -15.22 1.13 10.81
CA ALA A 115 -15.26 0.46 9.50
C ALA A 115 -14.56 1.30 8.40
N VAL A 116 -14.76 2.62 8.40
CA VAL A 116 -14.10 3.55 7.45
C VAL A 116 -12.60 3.60 7.71
N ARG A 117 -12.19 3.79 8.98
CA ARG A 117 -10.77 3.83 9.37
C ARG A 117 -10.02 2.57 8.96
N LEU A 118 -10.69 1.44 9.05
CA LEU A 118 -10.15 0.11 8.72
C LEU A 118 -10.32 -0.26 7.24
N SER A 119 -10.94 0.62 6.43
CA SER A 119 -11.27 0.36 5.02
C SER A 119 -12.06 -0.94 4.80
N LEU A 120 -12.87 -1.34 5.78
CA LEU A 120 -13.76 -2.50 5.71
C LEU A 120 -15.17 -2.06 5.28
N PRO A 121 -15.93 -2.88 4.52
CA PRO A 121 -17.36 -2.69 4.35
C PRO A 121 -18.09 -2.73 5.70
N ASP A 122 -19.16 -1.95 5.88
CA ASP A 122 -19.90 -1.88 7.16
C ASP A 122 -20.39 -3.26 7.59
N TRP A 123 -21.04 -4.01 6.67
CA TRP A 123 -21.53 -5.36 6.94
C TRP A 123 -20.45 -6.32 7.45
N LEU A 124 -19.22 -6.19 6.94
CA LEU A 124 -18.11 -7.05 7.34
C LEU A 124 -17.61 -6.67 8.73
N TYR A 125 -17.46 -5.38 9.00
CA TYR A 125 -17.07 -4.89 10.31
C TYR A 125 -18.09 -5.26 11.38
N GLU A 126 -19.38 -5.04 11.13
CA GLU A 126 -20.49 -5.40 12.03
C GLU A 126 -20.49 -6.91 12.33
N ARG A 127 -20.29 -7.74 11.30
CA ARG A 127 -20.21 -9.18 11.47
C ARG A 127 -19.02 -9.61 12.31
N LEU A 128 -17.85 -9.02 12.09
CA LEU A 128 -16.65 -9.28 12.91
C LEU A 128 -16.91 -8.91 14.38
N VAL A 129 -17.51 -7.76 14.64
CA VAL A 129 -17.86 -7.33 16.00
C VAL A 129 -18.85 -8.30 16.65
N ALA A 130 -19.85 -8.77 15.90
CA ALA A 130 -20.86 -9.72 16.43
C ALA A 130 -20.28 -11.11 16.73
N GLU A 131 -19.28 -11.55 15.97
CA GLU A 131 -18.66 -12.87 16.15
C GLU A 131 -17.49 -12.87 17.16
N THR A 132 -16.90 -11.68 17.44
CA THR A 132 -15.76 -11.57 18.35
C THR A 132 -16.00 -10.47 19.38
N SER A 133 -15.39 -9.31 19.21
CA SER A 133 -15.59 -8.09 19.97
C SER A 133 -15.16 -6.89 19.13
N GLU A 134 -15.56 -5.67 19.51
CA GLU A 134 -15.10 -4.45 18.84
C GLU A 134 -13.57 -4.31 18.88
N GLN A 135 -12.95 -4.69 19.98
CA GLN A 135 -11.50 -4.65 20.14
C GLN A 135 -10.80 -5.62 19.16
N GLU A 136 -11.28 -6.86 19.07
CA GLU A 136 -10.71 -7.88 18.20
C GLU A 136 -10.97 -7.56 16.72
N ALA A 137 -12.18 -7.13 16.36
CA ALA A 137 -12.52 -6.67 15.03
C ALA A 137 -11.61 -5.51 14.57
N THR A 138 -11.36 -4.56 15.47
CA THR A 138 -10.45 -3.43 15.21
C THR A 138 -9.00 -3.90 15.05
N ALA A 139 -8.54 -4.80 15.92
CA ALA A 139 -7.18 -5.37 15.81
C ALA A 139 -7.00 -6.15 14.50
N PHE A 140 -8.00 -6.93 14.10
CA PHE A 140 -8.03 -7.64 12.83
C PHE A 140 -7.96 -6.68 11.65
N GLY A 141 -8.83 -5.66 11.60
CA GLY A 141 -8.83 -4.66 10.54
C GLY A 141 -7.50 -3.91 10.42
N ARG A 142 -6.90 -3.52 11.56
CA ARG A 142 -5.55 -2.92 11.57
C ARG A 142 -4.47 -3.87 11.04
N ALA A 143 -4.57 -5.16 11.33
CA ALA A 143 -3.62 -6.14 10.82
C ALA A 143 -3.76 -6.30 9.30
N MET A 144 -4.98 -6.26 8.75
CA MET A 144 -5.23 -6.31 7.31
C MET A 144 -4.71 -5.09 6.54
N LEU A 145 -4.58 -3.94 7.19
CA LEU A 145 -4.02 -2.73 6.59
C LEU A 145 -2.49 -2.74 6.51
N LYS A 146 -1.81 -3.64 7.22
CA LYS A 146 -0.35 -3.75 7.16
C LYS A 146 0.10 -4.43 5.87
N THR A 147 1.30 -4.04 5.41
CA THR A 147 1.97 -4.77 4.33
C THR A 147 2.25 -6.21 4.77
N ALA A 148 1.85 -7.17 3.95
CA ALA A 148 2.12 -8.57 4.24
C ALA A 148 3.63 -8.84 4.16
N PRO A 149 4.19 -9.65 5.08
CA PRO A 149 5.57 -10.09 4.96
C PRO A 149 5.74 -10.99 3.73
N LEU A 150 6.91 -10.96 3.13
CA LEU A 150 7.26 -11.83 2.02
C LEU A 150 7.82 -13.15 2.56
N ASP A 151 7.07 -14.23 2.39
CA ASP A 151 7.53 -15.57 2.72
C ASP A 151 7.99 -16.31 1.46
N LEU A 152 9.24 -16.78 1.49
CA LEU A 152 9.88 -17.52 0.41
C LEU A 152 9.97 -19.00 0.78
N ARG A 153 9.82 -19.88 -0.20
CA ARG A 153 10.08 -21.31 -0.06
C ARG A 153 11.41 -21.66 -0.74
N VAL A 154 12.35 -22.21 0.02
CA VAL A 154 13.61 -22.70 -0.54
C VAL A 154 13.36 -23.96 -1.38
N ASN A 155 13.92 -23.99 -2.59
CA ASN A 155 13.95 -25.21 -3.40
C ASN A 155 15.05 -26.13 -2.84
N THR A 156 14.64 -27.12 -2.05
CA THR A 156 15.57 -28.06 -1.39
C THR A 156 16.24 -29.05 -2.34
N LEU A 157 15.86 -29.09 -3.62
CA LEU A 157 16.55 -29.87 -4.65
C LEU A 157 17.87 -29.21 -5.07
N THR A 158 18.00 -27.89 -4.89
CA THR A 158 19.14 -27.11 -5.40
C THR A 158 19.91 -26.36 -4.31
N ALA A 159 19.31 -26.12 -3.13
CA ALA A 159 19.93 -25.37 -2.05
C ALA A 159 19.37 -25.78 -0.69
N ASP A 160 20.12 -25.50 0.37
CA ASP A 160 19.64 -25.62 1.74
C ASP A 160 19.18 -24.26 2.29
N ARG A 161 18.22 -24.28 3.24
CA ARG A 161 17.65 -23.05 3.84
C ARG A 161 18.73 -22.19 4.51
N GLY A 162 19.69 -22.80 5.19
CA GLY A 162 20.74 -22.06 5.89
C GLY A 162 21.64 -21.29 4.92
N GLN A 163 21.98 -21.89 3.78
CA GLN A 163 22.76 -21.22 2.75
C GLN A 163 21.99 -20.05 2.15
N VAL A 164 20.76 -20.27 1.69
CA VAL A 164 19.93 -19.19 1.11
C VAL A 164 19.71 -18.05 2.11
N LEU A 165 19.54 -18.37 3.40
CA LEU A 165 19.38 -17.37 4.44
C LEU A 165 20.65 -16.51 4.60
N ARG A 166 21.84 -17.12 4.57
CA ARG A 166 23.11 -16.37 4.59
C ARG A 166 23.27 -15.47 3.38
N ASP A 167 22.94 -15.97 2.19
CA ASP A 167 23.08 -15.23 0.94
C ASP A 167 22.13 -14.02 0.88
N LEU A 168 20.88 -14.19 1.34
CA LEU A 168 19.92 -13.09 1.45
C LEU A 168 20.42 -12.01 2.43
N ARG A 169 20.91 -12.41 3.61
CA ARG A 169 21.45 -11.47 4.58
C ARG A 169 22.69 -10.75 4.08
N ALA A 170 23.60 -11.46 3.40
CA ALA A 170 24.78 -10.87 2.76
C ALA A 170 24.39 -9.86 1.66
N SER A 171 23.22 -10.06 1.01
CA SER A 171 22.64 -9.14 0.04
C SER A 171 21.87 -7.98 0.67
N GLY A 172 21.85 -7.87 2.01
CA GLY A 172 21.22 -6.74 2.73
C GLY A 172 19.74 -6.91 3.05
N PHE A 173 19.18 -8.11 2.88
CA PHE A 173 17.79 -8.38 3.28
C PHE A 173 17.71 -8.77 4.76
N ASP A 174 16.70 -8.28 5.46
CA ASP A 174 16.36 -8.73 6.82
C ASP A 174 15.59 -10.05 6.74
N ALA A 175 16.33 -11.14 6.60
CA ALA A 175 15.78 -12.47 6.37
C ALA A 175 15.86 -13.34 7.64
N ALA A 176 14.74 -14.03 7.94
CA ALA A 176 14.63 -14.96 9.08
C ALA A 176 13.95 -16.28 8.68
N PRO A 177 14.21 -17.38 9.38
CA PRO A 177 13.47 -18.61 9.17
C PRO A 177 12.00 -18.41 9.55
N THR A 178 11.06 -18.97 8.77
CA THR A 178 9.66 -18.99 9.17
C THR A 178 9.43 -19.99 10.31
N ARG A 179 8.47 -19.67 11.20
CA ARG A 179 8.21 -20.47 12.42
C ARG A 179 7.73 -21.89 12.11
N PHE A 180 6.86 -22.03 11.10
CA PHE A 180 6.11 -23.27 10.87
C PHE A 180 6.59 -24.08 9.66
N SER A 181 7.49 -23.55 8.84
CA SER A 181 8.02 -24.25 7.66
C SER A 181 9.51 -24.53 7.80
N PRO A 182 9.97 -25.79 7.68
CA PRO A 182 11.39 -26.12 7.72
C PRO A 182 12.19 -25.55 6.54
N VAL A 183 11.51 -25.17 5.44
CA VAL A 183 12.10 -24.65 4.21
C VAL A 183 11.70 -23.20 3.93
N GLY A 184 10.96 -22.56 4.83
CA GLY A 184 10.47 -21.20 4.68
C GLY A 184 11.47 -20.16 5.17
N ILE A 185 11.57 -19.04 4.45
CA ILE A 185 12.30 -17.83 4.83
C ILE A 185 11.36 -16.64 4.71
N ARG A 186 11.31 -15.81 5.74
CA ARG A 186 10.60 -14.51 5.73
C ARG A 186 11.60 -13.40 5.48
N VAL A 187 11.20 -12.44 4.60
CA VAL A 187 12.00 -11.27 4.21
C VAL A 187 11.22 -10.00 4.48
#